data_1d3c14909b822262645b50eeb41c7a64
#
_entry.id   1d3c14909b822262645b50eeb41c7a64
#
_cell.length_a   1.000
_cell.length_b   1.000
_cell.length_c   1.000
_cell.angle_alpha   90.00
_cell.angle_beta   90.00
_cell.angle_gamma   90.00
#
_symmetry.space_group_name_H-M   'P 1'
#
loop_
_entity.id
_entity.type
_entity.pdbx_description
1 polymer ?
#
loop_
_entity_poly.entity_id
_entity_poly.type
_entity_poly.pdbx_seq_one_letter_code
_entity_poly.pdbx_strand_id
1 'polypeptide(L)'
;SRMEKLWNYEKISAPFKEGDYTYYYKNNGLQNQSVLYRKDKAGKEEIFLDPNTFSKDGTTSLGGLNFSKDGSLVAYAISEGGSDWRKVIVMEAKTKKIIGDTIVDVKFSGVSWYKNEGFYYSSYDKPVGSELSAKTDQHKLYYHKLNTSQKTDKLVFGGDVKRRYVGGGVSEDEKYLFISAANSTSGNELYYLD
;
A
#
# COMPACT_ATOMS: atom_id res chain seq x y z
N SER A 1 -30.93 14.76 6.99
CA SER A 1 -30.92 14.43 8.44
C SER A 1 -30.04 15.40 9.22
N ARG A 2 -30.14 15.43 10.56
CA ARG A 2 -29.23 16.24 11.40
C ARG A 2 -27.78 15.75 11.28
N MET A 3 -27.58 14.43 11.22
CA MET A 3 -26.24 13.84 11.04
C MET A 3 -25.61 14.23 9.71
N GLU A 4 -26.37 14.21 8.64
CA GLU A 4 -25.91 14.65 7.33
C GLU A 4 -25.44 16.11 7.34
N LYS A 5 -26.23 17.02 7.93
CA LYS A 5 -25.84 18.43 8.08
C LYS A 5 -24.55 18.61 8.89
N LEU A 6 -24.35 17.81 9.95
CA LEU A 6 -23.17 17.88 10.80
C LEU A 6 -21.93 17.29 10.10
N TRP A 7 -22.13 16.33 9.18
CA TRP A 7 -21.04 15.65 8.47
C TRP A 7 -20.65 16.33 7.17
N ASN A 8 -21.57 17.10 6.58
CA ASN A 8 -21.40 17.76 5.28
C ASN A 8 -20.59 19.06 5.41
N TYR A 9 -19.28 18.91 5.62
CA TYR A 9 -18.33 20.02 5.57
C TYR A 9 -17.04 19.56 4.88
N GLU A 10 -16.33 20.47 4.25
CA GLU A 10 -15.06 20.18 3.59
C GLU A 10 -14.01 19.73 4.62
N LYS A 11 -13.36 18.62 4.34
CA LYS A 11 -12.28 18.02 5.15
C LYS A 11 -11.02 18.01 4.32
N ILE A 12 -9.94 18.54 4.89
CA ILE A 12 -8.61 18.57 4.26
C ILE A 12 -7.62 18.01 5.26
N SER A 13 -6.77 17.05 4.82
CA SER A 13 -5.70 16.51 5.64
C SER A 13 -4.53 17.47 5.77
N ALA A 14 -3.65 17.24 6.74
CA ALA A 14 -2.33 17.84 6.71
C ALA A 14 -1.62 17.48 5.39
N PRO A 15 -0.91 18.44 4.76
CA PRO A 15 -0.14 18.17 3.57
C PRO A 15 1.13 17.39 3.89
N PHE A 16 1.58 16.58 2.93
CA PHE A 16 2.87 15.89 2.99
C PHE A 16 3.60 16.06 1.65
N LYS A 17 4.93 15.97 1.68
CA LYS A 17 5.76 16.23 0.52
C LYS A 17 6.44 14.94 0.06
N GLU A 18 6.31 14.66 -1.26
CA GLU A 18 7.00 13.56 -1.92
C GLU A 18 7.57 14.04 -3.25
N GLY A 19 8.88 13.91 -3.40
CA GLY A 19 9.59 14.43 -4.57
C GLY A 19 9.34 15.93 -4.80
N ASP A 20 8.84 16.25 -5.96
CA ASP A 20 8.58 17.64 -6.40
C ASP A 20 7.18 18.15 -6.05
N TYR A 21 6.35 17.32 -5.43
CA TYR A 21 4.95 17.63 -5.18
C TYR A 21 4.61 17.67 -3.70
N THR A 22 3.58 18.46 -3.38
CA THR A 22 2.92 18.46 -2.07
C THR A 22 1.55 17.82 -2.24
N TYR A 23 1.27 16.77 -1.46
CA TYR A 23 0.05 15.98 -1.51
C TYR A 23 -0.84 16.26 -0.31
N TYR A 24 -2.15 16.11 -0.46
CA TYR A 24 -3.13 16.16 0.63
C TYR A 24 -4.43 15.52 0.20
N TYR A 25 -5.14 14.97 1.16
CA TYR A 25 -6.48 14.43 0.95
C TYR A 25 -7.53 15.52 1.14
N LYS A 26 -8.54 15.49 0.29
CA LYS A 26 -9.68 16.40 0.36
C LYS A 26 -10.99 15.62 0.17
N ASN A 27 -12.00 15.94 0.98
CA ASN A 27 -13.35 15.41 0.86
C ASN A 27 -14.32 16.58 0.93
N ASN A 28 -15.25 16.67 0.00
CA ASN A 28 -16.24 17.77 -0.06
C ASN A 28 -17.34 17.69 1.02
N GLY A 29 -17.27 16.67 1.87
CA GLY A 29 -18.20 16.43 2.97
C GLY A 29 -18.93 15.09 2.86
N LEU A 30 -19.52 14.79 1.71
CA LEU A 30 -20.35 13.60 1.48
C LEU A 30 -19.76 12.59 0.50
N GLN A 31 -18.58 12.84 -0.05
CA GLN A 31 -17.90 11.84 -0.86
C GLN A 31 -17.63 10.58 -0.05
N ASN A 32 -17.79 9.42 -0.69
CA ASN A 32 -17.55 8.12 -0.06
C ASN A 32 -16.11 7.98 0.45
N GLN A 33 -15.15 8.42 -0.38
CA GLN A 33 -13.73 8.42 -0.05
C GLN A 33 -13.11 9.80 -0.31
N SER A 34 -12.07 10.14 0.46
CA SER A 34 -11.29 11.34 0.21
C SER A 34 -10.45 11.19 -1.06
N VAL A 35 -10.38 12.25 -1.84
CA VAL A 35 -9.60 12.34 -3.07
C VAL A 35 -8.21 12.84 -2.73
N LEU A 36 -7.18 12.23 -3.30
CA LEU A 36 -5.79 12.67 -3.16
C LEU A 36 -5.47 13.70 -4.24
N TYR A 37 -5.16 14.91 -3.79
CA TYR A 37 -4.69 16.02 -4.61
C TYR A 37 -3.19 16.18 -4.48
N ARG A 38 -2.60 16.84 -5.47
CA ARG A 38 -1.21 17.31 -5.38
C ARG A 38 -1.06 18.72 -5.94
N LYS A 39 -0.05 19.42 -5.45
CA LYS A 39 0.41 20.71 -5.97
C LYS A 39 1.86 20.60 -6.41
N ASP A 40 2.18 21.16 -7.56
CA ASP A 40 3.55 21.32 -8.00
C ASP A 40 4.24 22.52 -7.33
N LYS A 41 5.51 22.76 -7.65
CA LYS A 41 6.29 23.91 -7.14
C LYS A 41 5.73 25.27 -7.52
N ALA A 42 4.97 25.36 -8.61
CA ALA A 42 4.29 26.58 -9.05
C ALA A 42 2.93 26.78 -8.37
N GLY A 43 2.50 25.83 -7.53
CA GLY A 43 1.24 25.88 -6.83
C GLY A 43 0.04 25.38 -7.66
N LYS A 44 0.28 24.84 -8.85
CA LYS A 44 -0.79 24.26 -9.68
C LYS A 44 -1.31 22.99 -9.03
N GLU A 45 -2.61 22.99 -8.74
CA GLU A 45 -3.31 21.87 -8.11
C GLU A 45 -3.93 20.95 -9.16
N GLU A 46 -3.87 19.67 -8.91
CA GLU A 46 -4.59 18.65 -9.68
C GLU A 46 -4.99 17.45 -8.82
N ILE A 47 -6.00 16.71 -9.24
CA ILE A 47 -6.30 15.40 -8.67
C ILE A 47 -5.17 14.45 -9.04
N PHE A 48 -4.57 13.82 -8.02
CA PHE A 48 -3.56 12.79 -8.21
C PHE A 48 -4.20 11.41 -8.31
N LEU A 49 -5.04 11.05 -7.34
CA LEU A 49 -5.73 9.77 -7.29
C LEU A 49 -7.14 9.97 -6.69
N ASP A 50 -8.16 9.50 -7.40
CA ASP A 50 -9.54 9.54 -6.91
C ASP A 50 -10.07 8.13 -6.66
N PRO A 51 -10.10 7.67 -5.40
CA PRO A 51 -10.60 6.34 -5.06
C PRO A 51 -12.09 6.14 -5.39
N ASN A 52 -12.88 7.22 -5.51
CA ASN A 52 -14.29 7.13 -5.87
C ASN A 52 -14.50 6.64 -7.32
N THR A 53 -13.44 6.64 -8.14
CA THR A 53 -13.46 6.17 -9.52
C THR A 53 -13.01 4.72 -9.70
N PHE A 54 -12.54 4.05 -8.65
CA PHE A 54 -12.00 2.69 -8.74
C PHE A 54 -13.04 1.63 -9.09
N SER A 55 -14.28 1.83 -8.66
CA SER A 55 -15.40 0.95 -9.02
C SER A 55 -16.70 1.75 -9.18
N LYS A 56 -17.58 1.25 -10.04
CA LYS A 56 -18.88 1.92 -10.30
C LYS A 56 -19.81 1.91 -9.09
N ASP A 57 -19.73 0.87 -8.27
CA ASP A 57 -20.56 0.67 -7.08
C ASP A 57 -19.96 1.27 -5.80
N GLY A 58 -18.73 1.84 -5.89
CA GLY A 58 -18.04 2.46 -4.76
C GLY A 58 -17.52 1.47 -3.70
N THR A 59 -17.48 0.17 -4.00
CA THR A 59 -17.03 -0.86 -3.05
C THR A 59 -15.52 -1.05 -3.01
N THR A 60 -14.78 -0.47 -3.97
CA THR A 60 -13.32 -0.52 -3.99
C THR A 60 -12.73 0.70 -3.27
N SER A 61 -11.85 0.45 -2.33
CA SER A 61 -11.23 1.48 -1.49
C SER A 61 -9.71 1.53 -1.63
N LEU A 62 -9.13 2.71 -1.39
CA LEU A 62 -7.70 2.90 -1.25
C LEU A 62 -7.24 2.34 0.10
N GLY A 63 -6.34 1.35 0.07
CA GLY A 63 -5.87 0.64 1.26
C GLY A 63 -4.49 1.05 1.75
N GLY A 64 -3.76 1.87 1.02
CA GLY A 64 -2.44 2.37 1.38
C GLY A 64 -1.76 3.07 0.21
N LEU A 65 -0.78 3.90 0.53
CA LEU A 65 -0.01 4.69 -0.44
C LEU A 65 1.43 4.81 0.06
N ASN A 66 2.41 4.40 -0.75
CA ASN A 66 3.81 4.42 -0.39
C ASN A 66 4.63 4.92 -1.58
N PHE A 67 5.34 6.02 -1.41
CA PHE A 67 6.24 6.55 -2.42
C PHE A 67 7.63 5.92 -2.32
N SER A 68 8.33 5.82 -3.46
CA SER A 68 9.77 5.56 -3.46
C SER A 68 10.51 6.74 -2.83
N LYS A 69 11.74 6.51 -2.38
CA LYS A 69 12.53 7.50 -1.63
C LYS A 69 12.68 8.85 -2.35
N ASP A 70 12.81 8.83 -3.65
CA ASP A 70 12.90 10.05 -4.48
C ASP A 70 11.54 10.63 -4.89
N GLY A 71 10.44 9.97 -4.52
CA GLY A 71 9.08 10.35 -4.86
C GLY A 71 8.70 10.17 -6.33
N SER A 72 9.54 9.51 -7.14
CA SER A 72 9.27 9.31 -8.56
C SER A 72 8.26 8.20 -8.84
N LEU A 73 8.18 7.21 -7.95
CA LEU A 73 7.26 6.09 -8.02
C LEU A 73 6.32 6.08 -6.82
N VAL A 74 5.14 5.54 -7.01
CA VAL A 74 4.18 5.30 -5.95
C VAL A 74 3.54 3.93 -6.10
N ALA A 75 3.53 3.16 -5.01
CA ALA A 75 2.75 1.95 -4.89
C ALA A 75 1.51 2.24 -4.06
N TYR A 76 0.34 1.95 -4.59
CA TYR A 76 -0.90 2.08 -3.84
C TYR A 76 -1.66 0.76 -3.82
N ALA A 77 -2.27 0.48 -2.68
CA ALA A 77 -3.07 -0.73 -2.49
C ALA A 77 -4.55 -0.43 -2.64
N ILE A 78 -5.29 -1.36 -3.23
CA ILE A 78 -6.74 -1.32 -3.31
C ILE A 78 -7.35 -2.53 -2.62
N SER A 79 -8.49 -2.33 -1.98
CA SER A 79 -9.34 -3.37 -1.38
C SER A 79 -10.68 -3.37 -2.09
N GLU A 80 -11.12 -4.54 -2.53
CA GLU A 80 -12.40 -4.73 -3.21
C GLU A 80 -13.41 -5.37 -2.25
N GLY A 81 -14.62 -4.79 -2.17
CA GLY A 81 -15.71 -5.32 -1.35
C GLY A 81 -15.41 -5.46 0.15
N GLY A 82 -14.51 -4.63 0.70
CA GLY A 82 -14.10 -4.70 2.11
C GLY A 82 -13.20 -5.89 2.46
N SER A 83 -12.64 -6.56 1.46
CA SER A 83 -11.70 -7.68 1.67
C SER A 83 -10.40 -7.22 2.31
N ASP A 84 -9.84 -8.06 3.19
CA ASP A 84 -8.46 -7.89 3.68
C ASP A 84 -7.40 -8.22 2.62
N TRP A 85 -7.78 -8.94 1.58
CA TRP A 85 -6.93 -9.21 0.43
C TRP A 85 -6.88 -7.98 -0.46
N ARG A 86 -5.66 -7.56 -0.80
CA ARG A 86 -5.39 -6.33 -1.54
C ARG A 86 -4.64 -6.61 -2.82
N LYS A 87 -4.78 -5.67 -3.75
CA LYS A 87 -3.94 -5.56 -4.93
C LYS A 87 -3.04 -4.35 -4.76
N VAL A 88 -1.78 -4.45 -5.16
CA VAL A 88 -0.84 -3.33 -5.17
C VAL A 88 -0.55 -2.96 -6.62
N ILE A 89 -0.71 -1.69 -6.93
CA ILE A 89 -0.52 -1.10 -8.26
C ILE A 89 0.61 -0.09 -8.14
N VAL A 90 1.54 -0.14 -9.09
CA VAL A 90 2.66 0.81 -9.17
C VAL A 90 2.41 1.82 -10.28
N MET A 91 2.71 3.08 -9.99
CA MET A 91 2.50 4.19 -10.90
C MET A 91 3.68 5.16 -10.84
N GLU A 92 4.07 5.70 -12.00
CA GLU A 92 4.96 6.86 -12.04
C GLU A 92 4.24 8.09 -11.47
N ALA A 93 4.83 8.71 -10.46
CA ALA A 93 4.20 9.84 -9.79
C ALA A 93 3.96 11.02 -10.76
N LYS A 94 4.93 11.33 -11.63
CA LYS A 94 4.85 12.47 -12.54
C LYS A 94 3.76 12.31 -13.60
N THR A 95 3.74 11.20 -14.29
CA THR A 95 2.86 10.96 -15.46
C THR A 95 1.53 10.31 -15.08
N LYS A 96 1.43 9.76 -13.89
CA LYS A 96 0.32 8.89 -13.42
C LYS A 96 0.15 7.62 -14.25
N LYS A 97 1.19 7.21 -14.99
CA LYS A 97 1.19 6.00 -15.79
C LYS A 97 1.43 4.79 -14.88
N ILE A 98 0.55 3.81 -14.95
CA ILE A 98 0.74 2.51 -14.29
C ILE A 98 1.89 1.78 -14.97
N ILE A 99 2.77 1.19 -14.18
CA ILE A 99 3.93 0.43 -14.63
C ILE A 99 3.97 -0.95 -13.98
N GLY A 100 4.53 -1.92 -14.71
CA GLY A 100 4.65 -3.29 -14.24
C GLY A 100 3.32 -4.01 -14.07
N ASP A 101 3.39 -5.14 -13.39
CA ASP A 101 2.22 -5.97 -13.09
C ASP A 101 1.51 -5.48 -11.82
N THR A 102 0.22 -5.74 -11.73
CA THR A 102 -0.52 -5.61 -10.47
C THR A 102 -0.17 -6.78 -9.57
N ILE A 103 0.34 -6.50 -8.36
CA ILE A 103 0.60 -7.52 -7.36
C ILE A 103 -0.72 -7.86 -6.68
N VAL A 104 -1.10 -9.12 -6.72
CA VAL A 104 -2.35 -9.63 -6.14
C VAL A 104 -2.09 -10.43 -4.87
N ASP A 105 -3.18 -10.78 -4.18
CA ASP A 105 -3.14 -11.63 -2.99
C ASP A 105 -2.22 -11.11 -1.87
N VAL A 106 -2.15 -9.79 -1.70
CA VAL A 106 -1.43 -9.12 -0.61
C VAL A 106 -2.36 -8.99 0.60
N LYS A 107 -1.89 -9.38 1.79
CA LYS A 107 -2.71 -9.32 2.99
C LYS A 107 -1.89 -8.90 4.21
N PHE A 108 -2.44 -7.98 5.02
CA PHE A 108 -1.82 -7.43 6.23
C PHE A 108 -0.39 -6.90 5.99
N SER A 109 -0.22 -6.18 4.89
CA SER A 109 1.08 -5.68 4.45
C SER A 109 1.02 -4.22 4.03
N GLY A 110 2.06 -3.48 4.38
CA GLY A 110 2.49 -2.29 3.65
C GLY A 110 3.40 -2.64 2.49
N VAL A 111 3.87 -1.63 1.80
CA VAL A 111 4.92 -1.71 0.76
C VAL A 111 6.14 -0.96 1.26
N SER A 112 7.30 -1.57 1.20
CA SER A 112 8.57 -0.93 1.53
C SER A 112 9.50 -0.93 0.33
N TRP A 113 9.75 0.25 -0.22
CA TRP A 113 10.59 0.43 -1.39
C TRP A 113 12.06 0.12 -1.10
N TYR A 114 12.75 -0.44 -2.09
CA TYR A 114 14.19 -0.58 -2.11
C TYR A 114 14.73 0.02 -3.40
N LYS A 115 15.40 1.13 -3.29
CA LYS A 115 15.81 1.97 -4.41
C LYS A 115 14.59 2.20 -5.33
N ASN A 116 14.70 2.46 -6.57
CA ASN A 116 13.57 2.45 -7.50
C ASN A 116 13.49 1.13 -8.30
N GLU A 117 14.03 0.05 -7.75
CA GLU A 117 14.18 -1.24 -8.42
C GLU A 117 13.06 -2.22 -8.09
N GLY A 118 12.46 -2.07 -6.90
CA GLY A 118 11.43 -2.98 -6.40
C GLY A 118 11.00 -2.64 -4.99
N PHE A 119 10.24 -3.53 -4.39
CA PHE A 119 9.73 -3.34 -3.03
C PHE A 119 9.46 -4.66 -2.32
N TYR A 120 9.44 -4.59 -1.01
CA TYR A 120 9.05 -5.68 -0.14
C TYR A 120 7.57 -5.57 0.20
N TYR A 121 6.90 -6.72 0.25
CA TYR A 121 5.52 -6.87 0.69
C TYR A 121 5.33 -8.23 1.36
N SER A 122 4.29 -8.35 2.18
CA SER A 122 3.98 -9.60 2.87
C SER A 122 2.63 -10.15 2.46
N SER A 123 2.51 -11.46 2.50
CA SER A 123 1.26 -12.16 2.27
C SER A 123 1.26 -13.55 2.89
N TYR A 124 0.10 -14.19 2.84
CA TYR A 124 -0.08 -15.62 3.13
C TYR A 124 -0.22 -16.38 1.83
N ASP A 125 0.00 -17.69 1.87
CA ASP A 125 -0.40 -18.55 0.76
C ASP A 125 -1.92 -18.46 0.58
N LYS A 126 -2.37 -18.31 -0.67
CA LYS A 126 -3.79 -18.22 -0.94
C LYS A 126 -4.48 -19.54 -0.57
N PRO A 127 -5.50 -19.50 0.29
CA PRO A 127 -6.17 -20.72 0.70
C PRO A 127 -6.96 -21.34 -0.45
N VAL A 128 -6.99 -22.66 -0.47
CA VAL A 128 -7.90 -23.41 -1.34
C VAL A 128 -9.28 -23.41 -0.65
N GLY A 129 -10.29 -22.83 -1.29
CA GLY A 129 -11.65 -22.72 -0.77
C GLY A 129 -12.05 -21.29 -0.37
N SER A 130 -12.73 -21.12 0.76
CA SER A 130 -13.19 -19.80 1.18
C SER A 130 -12.05 -18.89 1.65
N GLU A 131 -11.80 -17.80 0.94
CA GLU A 131 -10.80 -16.78 1.28
C GLU A 131 -11.09 -16.10 2.65
N LEU A 132 -12.35 -16.08 3.07
CA LEU A 132 -12.80 -15.44 4.32
C LEU A 132 -12.53 -16.29 5.55
N SER A 133 -12.53 -17.63 5.42
CA SER A 133 -12.38 -18.56 6.55
C SER A 133 -11.02 -19.24 6.64
N ALA A 134 -10.11 -18.91 5.75
CA ALA A 134 -8.80 -19.52 5.72
C ALA A 134 -7.91 -19.13 6.89
N LYS A 135 -7.17 -20.09 7.41
CA LYS A 135 -6.15 -19.84 8.43
C LYS A 135 -5.04 -18.99 7.84
N THR A 136 -4.73 -17.91 8.53
CA THR A 136 -3.60 -17.01 8.24
C THR A 136 -2.58 -17.19 9.37
N ASP A 137 -1.79 -18.27 9.32
CA ASP A 137 -0.86 -18.65 10.39
C ASP A 137 0.62 -18.60 9.96
N GLN A 138 0.90 -18.49 8.66
CA GLN A 138 2.26 -18.38 8.14
C GLN A 138 2.36 -17.22 7.17
N HIS A 139 2.71 -16.05 7.70
CA HIS A 139 2.97 -14.86 6.90
C HIS A 139 4.37 -14.93 6.29
N LYS A 140 4.51 -14.49 5.05
CA LYS A 140 5.74 -14.54 4.28
C LYS A 140 6.08 -13.18 3.74
N LEU A 141 7.35 -12.80 3.78
CA LEU A 141 7.86 -11.57 3.18
C LEU A 141 8.47 -11.88 1.82
N TYR A 142 8.07 -11.14 0.81
CA TYR A 142 8.54 -11.25 -0.57
C TYR A 142 9.21 -9.96 -1.03
N TYR A 143 10.12 -10.09 -1.99
CA TYR A 143 10.65 -8.98 -2.77
C TYR A 143 10.15 -9.07 -4.19
N HIS A 144 9.46 -8.03 -4.64
CA HIS A 144 9.02 -7.86 -6.02
C HIS A 144 9.98 -6.91 -6.74
N LYS A 145 10.57 -7.38 -7.84
CA LYS A 145 11.36 -6.54 -8.73
C LYS A 145 10.44 -5.92 -9.79
N LEU A 146 10.51 -4.61 -9.97
CA LEU A 146 9.70 -3.93 -10.97
C LEU A 146 9.89 -4.50 -12.38
N ASN A 147 8.82 -4.49 -13.16
CA ASN A 147 8.78 -5.00 -14.53
C ASN A 147 9.10 -6.50 -14.66
N THR A 148 8.93 -7.26 -13.58
CA THR A 148 8.97 -8.73 -13.62
C THR A 148 7.62 -9.30 -13.18
N SER A 149 7.36 -10.56 -13.49
CA SER A 149 6.13 -11.22 -13.04
C SER A 149 6.16 -11.50 -11.55
N GLN A 150 5.04 -11.28 -10.85
CA GLN A 150 4.87 -11.65 -9.43
C GLN A 150 5.24 -13.12 -9.15
N LYS A 151 5.07 -14.01 -10.13
CA LYS A 151 5.43 -15.43 -10.01
C LYS A 151 6.93 -15.67 -9.76
N THR A 152 7.76 -14.67 -10.07
CA THR A 152 9.22 -14.72 -9.88
C THR A 152 9.68 -14.00 -8.61
N ASP A 153 8.74 -13.55 -7.78
CA ASP A 153 9.05 -12.84 -6.56
C ASP A 153 9.86 -13.71 -5.60
N LYS A 154 10.87 -13.10 -5.02
CA LYS A 154 11.80 -13.80 -4.14
C LYS A 154 11.20 -13.86 -2.72
N LEU A 155 11.05 -15.07 -2.20
CA LEU A 155 10.75 -15.28 -0.79
C LEU A 155 11.97 -14.85 0.05
N VAL A 156 11.78 -13.89 0.95
CA VAL A 156 12.83 -13.31 1.79
C VAL A 156 12.78 -13.86 3.21
N PHE A 157 11.57 -14.02 3.76
CA PHE A 157 11.39 -14.52 5.13
C PHE A 157 10.05 -15.26 5.27
N GLY A 158 9.98 -16.21 6.22
CA GLY A 158 8.72 -16.91 6.54
C GLY A 158 8.54 -18.24 5.81
N GLY A 159 9.56 -18.76 5.11
CA GLY A 159 9.57 -20.11 4.54
C GLY A 159 9.63 -21.18 5.60
N ASP A 160 10.73 -21.21 6.35
CA ASP A 160 10.98 -22.22 7.39
C ASP A 160 10.48 -21.77 8.78
N VAL A 161 10.44 -20.46 8.99
CA VAL A 161 10.02 -19.86 10.27
C VAL A 161 8.57 -19.44 10.19
N LYS A 162 7.67 -20.19 10.83
CA LYS A 162 6.26 -19.84 10.92
C LYS A 162 6.05 -18.65 11.86
N ARG A 163 5.51 -17.57 11.33
CA ARG A 163 5.04 -16.42 12.09
C ARG A 163 3.70 -15.96 11.54
N ARG A 164 2.81 -15.59 12.45
CA ARG A 164 1.47 -15.14 12.08
C ARG A 164 1.47 -13.79 11.39
N TYR A 165 2.40 -12.92 11.77
CA TYR A 165 2.58 -11.59 11.19
C TYR A 165 4.06 -11.37 10.88
N VAL A 166 4.35 -10.90 9.68
CA VAL A 166 5.69 -10.53 9.23
C VAL A 166 5.59 -9.23 8.45
N GLY A 167 6.44 -8.27 8.78
CA GLY A 167 6.56 -7.02 8.05
C GLY A 167 8.00 -6.73 7.69
N GLY A 168 8.26 -6.15 6.53
CA GLY A 168 9.57 -5.69 6.10
C GLY A 168 9.62 -4.18 5.97
N GLY A 169 10.70 -3.56 6.42
CA GLY A 169 10.97 -2.13 6.32
C GLY A 169 12.40 -1.85 5.93
N VAL A 170 12.62 -1.17 4.81
CA VAL A 170 13.96 -0.74 4.37
C VAL A 170 14.38 0.49 5.17
N SER A 171 15.65 0.53 5.60
CA SER A 171 16.21 1.67 6.32
C SER A 171 16.22 2.93 5.45
N GLU A 172 16.28 4.12 6.09
CA GLU A 172 16.30 5.41 5.39
C GLU A 172 17.46 5.53 4.38
N ASP A 173 18.62 4.96 4.69
CA ASP A 173 19.79 4.92 3.79
C ASP A 173 19.77 3.76 2.79
N GLU A 174 18.69 2.94 2.81
CA GLU A 174 18.45 1.79 1.96
C GLU A 174 19.55 0.70 2.02
N LYS A 175 20.28 0.62 3.14
CA LYS A 175 21.31 -0.41 3.34
C LYS A 175 20.77 -1.65 4.02
N TYR A 176 19.79 -1.51 4.90
CA TYR A 176 19.29 -2.60 5.71
C TYR A 176 17.79 -2.84 5.44
N LEU A 177 17.43 -4.10 5.43
CA LEU A 177 16.05 -4.55 5.54
C LEU A 177 15.79 -5.02 6.97
N PHE A 178 14.95 -4.33 7.69
CA PHE A 178 14.45 -4.77 8.99
C PHE A 178 13.19 -5.61 8.81
N ILE A 179 13.12 -6.74 9.50
CA ILE A 179 11.98 -7.64 9.45
C ILE A 179 11.42 -7.77 10.87
N SER A 180 10.18 -7.34 11.05
CA SER A 180 9.43 -7.57 12.28
C SER A 180 8.57 -8.81 12.14
N ALA A 181 8.57 -9.68 13.16
CA ALA A 181 7.76 -10.89 13.14
C ALA A 181 7.08 -11.11 14.49
N ALA A 182 5.85 -11.62 14.48
CA ALA A 182 5.08 -11.90 15.68
C ALA A 182 4.12 -13.07 15.49
N ASN A 183 3.84 -13.80 16.57
CA ASN A 183 2.84 -14.88 16.60
C ASN A 183 1.49 -14.44 17.17
N SER A 184 1.46 -13.33 17.89
CA SER A 184 0.27 -12.80 18.55
C SER A 184 0.31 -11.27 18.59
N THR A 185 -0.60 -10.67 19.34
CA THR A 185 -0.64 -9.23 19.57
C THR A 185 0.40 -8.73 20.57
N SER A 186 1.15 -9.63 21.18
CA SER A 186 2.21 -9.30 22.15
C SER A 186 3.49 -10.06 21.81
N GLY A 187 4.63 -9.39 22.02
CA GLY A 187 5.96 -9.94 21.72
C GLY A 187 6.31 -9.85 20.24
N ASN A 188 7.37 -9.13 19.94
CA ASN A 188 7.90 -8.97 18.58
C ASN A 188 9.34 -9.49 18.50
N GLU A 189 9.66 -10.07 17.38
CA GLU A 189 11.02 -10.41 16.99
C GLU A 189 11.48 -9.41 15.93
N LEU A 190 12.74 -9.04 15.97
CA LEU A 190 13.37 -8.18 14.98
C LEU A 190 14.55 -8.89 14.35
N TYR A 191 14.54 -8.95 13.03
CA TYR A 191 15.66 -9.45 12.22
C TYR A 191 16.13 -8.33 11.30
N TYR A 192 17.33 -8.45 10.77
CA TYR A 192 17.83 -7.55 9.73
C TYR A 192 18.65 -8.31 8.70
N LEU A 193 18.66 -7.77 7.50
CA LEU A 193 19.52 -8.17 6.38
C LEU A 193 20.32 -6.95 5.95
N ASP A 194 21.61 -7.20 5.67
CA ASP A 194 22.59 -6.24 5.15
C ASP A 194 22.65 -6.36 3.62
#